data_135687d1058a9c62418078a623f0a695
#
_entry.id   135687d1058a9c62418078a623f0a695
#
_cell.length_a   1.000
_cell.length_b   1.000
_cell.length_c   1.000
_cell.angle_alpha   90.00
_cell.angle_beta   90.00
_cell.angle_gamma   90.00
#
_symmetry.space_group_name_H-M   'P 1'
#
loop_
_entity.id
_entity.type
_entity.pdbx_description
1 polymer ?
#
loop_
_entity_poly.entity_id
_entity_poly.type
_entity_poly.pdbx_seq_one_letter_code
_entity_poly.pdbx_strand_id
1 'polypeptide(L)'
;MRVSATTILALPLLATAAESPFEQYKAQFQNFLSSFGASAPSADKPAAAAPDAAPAATAAKKISVLTVENWKDVLHEPVKAEATTPEEWWVLITGGNKTCFGHCNKIETAFNESASTFAKLPESPHLGLLNCDDQPILCNGISAGTASIWSIGMLPAGSEIDIYRKRLNVTTTTSDDIIDLWKNKSKEDWILTENIFHPFNSFVGKNNLTIPVGYLFWAFNLIPNWLFMLLVSFGSRTMMNRRMNNTIDSRQNAAAAGAAR
;
A
#
# COMPACT_ATOMS: atom_id res chain seq x y z
N MET A 1 21.43 -67.99 17.55
CA MET A 1 20.60 -67.87 18.78
C MET A 1 19.62 -66.69 18.53
N ARG A 2 18.44 -67.03 18.22
CA ARG A 2 17.12 -66.70 18.74
C ARG A 2 17.13 -65.64 19.87
N VAL A 3 16.41 -64.54 19.69
CA VAL A 3 15.16 -64.27 20.43
C VAL A 3 14.38 -63.15 19.74
N SER A 4 13.16 -63.47 19.36
CA SER A 4 12.07 -62.55 19.01
C SER A 4 11.55 -61.81 20.27
N ALA A 5 11.16 -60.58 20.13
CA ALA A 5 10.16 -59.98 21.02
C ALA A 5 9.40 -58.89 20.25
N THR A 6 8.28 -59.31 19.70
CA THR A 6 7.19 -58.46 19.27
C THR A 6 6.48 -57.88 20.48
N THR A 7 6.61 -56.57 20.73
CA THR A 7 5.75 -55.87 21.67
C THR A 7 4.74 -55.06 20.89
N ILE A 8 3.53 -55.61 20.81
CA ILE A 8 2.34 -54.90 20.27
C ILE A 8 1.85 -54.00 21.40
N LEU A 9 2.08 -52.71 21.26
CA LEU A 9 1.47 -51.66 22.07
C LEU A 9 0.08 -51.36 21.47
N ALA A 10 -0.95 -51.88 22.06
CA ALA A 10 -2.33 -51.48 21.84
C ALA A 10 -2.54 -50.06 22.39
N LEU A 11 -2.69 -49.10 21.50
CA LEU A 11 -3.19 -47.77 21.87
C LEU A 11 -4.72 -47.85 21.99
N PRO A 12 -5.30 -47.42 23.11
CA PRO A 12 -6.74 -47.27 23.21
C PRO A 12 -7.20 -46.12 22.30
N LEU A 13 -8.12 -46.44 21.38
CA LEU A 13 -8.91 -45.48 20.66
C LEU A 13 -9.80 -44.70 21.66
N LEU A 14 -9.36 -43.57 22.11
CA LEU A 14 -10.22 -42.54 22.66
C LEU A 14 -10.87 -41.82 21.47
N ALA A 15 -12.05 -42.28 21.09
CA ALA A 15 -12.98 -41.53 20.27
C ALA A 15 -13.52 -40.36 21.07
N THR A 16 -12.75 -39.29 21.18
CA THR A 16 -13.30 -37.98 21.46
C THR A 16 -13.76 -37.43 20.12
N ALA A 17 -15.02 -37.04 20.05
CA ALA A 17 -15.58 -36.28 18.94
C ALA A 17 -14.81 -34.96 18.82
N ALA A 18 -13.69 -34.99 18.12
CA ALA A 18 -12.96 -33.82 17.70
C ALA A 18 -13.74 -33.25 16.53
N GLU A 19 -14.39 -32.14 16.75
CA GLU A 19 -14.86 -31.27 15.69
C GLU A 19 -13.72 -31.17 14.67
N SER A 20 -14.03 -31.40 13.39
CA SER A 20 -13.02 -31.45 12.36
C SER A 20 -12.25 -30.13 12.35
N PRO A 21 -10.92 -30.12 12.18
CA PRO A 21 -10.15 -28.87 12.11
C PRO A 21 -10.64 -27.91 11.04
N PHE A 22 -11.43 -28.40 10.10
CA PHE A 22 -12.11 -27.62 9.07
C PHE A 22 -13.25 -26.76 9.62
N GLU A 23 -14.02 -27.22 10.61
CA GLU A 23 -15.08 -26.45 11.25
C GLU A 23 -14.49 -25.33 12.13
N GLN A 24 -13.38 -25.57 12.78
CA GLN A 24 -12.64 -24.55 13.52
C GLN A 24 -12.09 -23.44 12.59
N TYR A 25 -11.57 -23.82 11.42
CA TYR A 25 -11.13 -22.87 10.39
C TYR A 25 -12.29 -22.07 9.81
N LYS A 26 -13.43 -22.71 9.59
CA LYS A 26 -14.65 -22.05 9.10
C LYS A 26 -15.21 -21.05 10.10
N ALA A 27 -15.21 -21.39 11.38
CA ALA A 27 -15.62 -20.48 12.45
C ALA A 27 -14.67 -19.27 12.60
N GLN A 28 -13.35 -19.49 12.50
CA GLN A 28 -12.37 -18.40 12.48
C GLN A 28 -12.51 -17.52 11.24
N PHE A 29 -12.76 -18.11 10.08
CA PHE A 29 -12.98 -17.38 8.84
C PHE A 29 -14.29 -16.59 8.85
N GLN A 30 -15.36 -17.12 9.43
CA GLN A 30 -16.61 -16.39 9.62
C GLN A 30 -16.47 -15.25 10.64
N ASN A 31 -15.75 -15.44 11.73
CA ASN A 31 -15.43 -14.37 12.68
C ASN A 31 -14.53 -13.30 12.06
N PHE A 32 -13.62 -13.69 11.17
CA PHE A 32 -12.79 -12.76 10.40
C PHE A 32 -13.66 -11.95 9.42
N LEU A 33 -14.55 -12.59 8.67
CA LEU A 33 -15.49 -11.91 7.77
C LEU A 33 -16.47 -10.99 8.52
N SER A 34 -16.96 -11.40 9.69
CA SER A 34 -17.84 -10.56 10.52
C SER A 34 -17.12 -9.35 11.12
N SER A 35 -15.82 -9.47 11.41
CA SER A 35 -15.02 -8.33 11.84
C SER A 35 -14.71 -7.34 10.70
N PHE A 36 -14.74 -7.79 9.45
CA PHE A 36 -14.64 -6.91 8.26
C PHE A 36 -15.99 -6.33 7.84
N GLY A 37 -17.11 -7.00 8.15
CA GLY A 37 -18.45 -6.57 7.77
C GLY A 37 -19.15 -5.61 8.76
N ALA A 38 -18.55 -5.33 9.91
CA ALA A 38 -19.16 -4.51 10.95
C ALA A 38 -18.58 -3.10 11.06
N SER A 39 -18.38 -2.42 9.93
CA SER A 39 -18.12 -0.98 9.92
C SER A 39 -18.83 -0.34 8.72
N ALA A 40 -20.11 -0.63 8.56
CA ALA A 40 -20.98 0.28 7.84
C ALA A 40 -21.45 1.33 8.86
N PRO A 41 -21.16 2.63 8.68
CA PRO A 41 -21.77 3.66 9.51
C PRO A 41 -23.23 3.74 9.15
N SER A 42 -24.10 3.39 10.10
CA SER A 42 -25.52 3.65 10.02
C SER A 42 -25.72 5.15 9.87
N ALA A 43 -26.24 5.56 8.73
CA ALA A 43 -26.91 6.82 8.57
C ALA A 43 -28.19 6.77 9.41
N ASP A 44 -28.24 7.61 10.45
CA ASP A 44 -29.42 8.33 10.90
C ASP A 44 -29.15 9.01 12.25
N LYS A 45 -28.90 10.32 12.20
CA LYS A 45 -29.50 11.25 13.17
C LYS A 45 -29.48 12.68 12.64
N PRO A 46 -30.59 13.39 12.80
CA PRO A 46 -30.77 14.69 12.18
C PRO A 46 -30.04 15.82 12.89
N ALA A 47 -29.80 16.84 12.09
CA ALA A 47 -29.22 18.10 12.44
C ALA A 47 -29.78 18.70 13.74
N ALA A 48 -28.88 19.10 14.64
CA ALA A 48 -29.14 20.12 15.62
C ALA A 48 -28.31 21.36 15.27
N ALA A 49 -29.03 22.47 15.27
CA ALA A 49 -28.62 23.79 14.85
C ALA A 49 -27.33 24.29 15.51
N ALA A 50 -26.62 25.09 14.75
CA ALA A 50 -25.50 25.90 15.17
C ALA A 50 -25.90 26.94 16.21
N PRO A 51 -25.00 27.37 17.09
CA PRO A 51 -24.97 28.75 17.58
C PRO A 51 -23.80 29.52 16.98
N ASP A 52 -24.17 30.70 16.54
CA ASP A 52 -23.46 31.92 16.19
C ASP A 52 -21.94 32.05 16.38
N ALA A 53 -21.36 32.51 15.30
CA ALA A 53 -20.34 33.58 15.17
C ALA A 53 -19.36 33.79 16.32
N ALA A 54 -18.22 33.13 16.22
CA ALA A 54 -16.96 33.66 16.71
C ALA A 54 -16.17 34.32 15.55
N PRO A 55 -15.37 35.39 15.78
CA PRO A 55 -14.78 36.18 14.70
C PRO A 55 -13.85 35.36 13.83
N ALA A 56 -13.87 35.65 12.54
CA ALA A 56 -13.13 35.01 11.47
C ALA A 56 -11.64 34.79 11.80
N ALA A 57 -11.35 33.69 12.47
CA ALA A 57 -10.06 33.02 12.33
C ALA A 57 -9.97 32.62 10.89
N THR A 58 -8.99 33.07 10.14
CA THR A 58 -8.68 32.68 8.78
C THR A 58 -8.74 31.16 8.73
N ALA A 59 -9.79 30.60 8.14
CA ALA A 59 -10.04 29.17 8.16
C ALA A 59 -8.82 28.47 7.55
N ALA A 60 -8.25 27.51 8.25
CA ALA A 60 -7.14 26.70 7.73
C ALA A 60 -7.53 26.10 6.37
N LYS A 61 -6.56 25.99 5.47
CA LYS A 61 -6.79 25.38 4.15
C LYS A 61 -7.25 23.93 4.34
N LYS A 62 -8.31 23.53 3.63
CA LYS A 62 -8.86 22.19 3.72
C LYS A 62 -7.82 21.18 3.29
N ILE A 63 -7.57 20.18 4.12
CA ILE A 63 -6.74 19.00 3.77
C ILE A 63 -7.69 17.91 3.30
N SER A 64 -7.49 17.45 2.06
CA SER A 64 -8.30 16.39 1.46
C SER A 64 -7.71 15.02 1.80
N VAL A 65 -8.48 14.15 2.44
CA VAL A 65 -8.05 12.77 2.72
C VAL A 65 -8.23 11.92 1.48
N LEU A 66 -7.13 11.30 1.03
CA LEU A 66 -7.11 10.44 -0.14
C LEU A 66 -7.41 8.99 0.24
N THR A 67 -8.35 8.38 -0.48
CA THR A 67 -8.75 6.99 -0.33
C THR A 67 -8.63 6.24 -1.65
N VAL A 68 -8.69 4.91 -1.61
CA VAL A 68 -8.71 4.08 -2.83
C VAL A 68 -9.80 4.52 -3.81
N GLU A 69 -10.93 4.99 -3.29
CA GLU A 69 -12.11 5.33 -4.08
C GLU A 69 -12.06 6.74 -4.68
N ASN A 70 -11.49 7.71 -3.92
CA ASN A 70 -11.63 9.14 -4.26
C ASN A 70 -10.35 9.82 -4.77
N TRP A 71 -9.18 9.18 -4.66
CA TRP A 71 -7.90 9.85 -4.89
C TRP A 71 -7.75 10.50 -6.27
N LYS A 72 -8.28 9.86 -7.32
CA LYS A 72 -8.24 10.44 -8.69
C LYS A 72 -9.16 11.63 -8.81
N ASP A 73 -10.38 11.50 -8.33
CA ASP A 73 -11.41 12.53 -8.44
C ASP A 73 -11.01 13.78 -7.65
N VAL A 74 -10.53 13.60 -6.42
CA VAL A 74 -10.05 14.68 -5.56
C VAL A 74 -8.87 15.43 -6.19
N LEU A 75 -7.89 14.70 -6.74
CA LEU A 75 -6.73 15.32 -7.37
C LEU A 75 -7.09 16.08 -8.66
N HIS A 76 -8.08 15.61 -9.41
CA HIS A 76 -8.54 16.26 -10.63
C HIS A 76 -9.58 17.37 -10.39
N GLU A 77 -10.21 17.43 -9.22
CA GLU A 77 -11.29 18.39 -8.92
C GLU A 77 -10.93 19.86 -9.23
N PRO A 78 -9.74 20.37 -8.85
CA PRO A 78 -9.38 21.77 -9.13
C PRO A 78 -8.93 22.01 -10.59
N VAL A 79 -8.67 20.95 -11.36
CA VAL A 79 -8.08 21.07 -12.70
C VAL A 79 -9.13 21.42 -13.74
N LYS A 80 -8.96 22.56 -14.40
CA LYS A 80 -9.83 22.98 -15.52
C LYS A 80 -9.46 22.21 -16.78
N ALA A 81 -10.46 21.84 -17.59
CA ALA A 81 -10.27 21.03 -18.80
C ALA A 81 -9.29 21.64 -19.83
N GLU A 82 -9.14 22.95 -19.85
CA GLU A 82 -8.27 23.69 -20.78
C GLU A 82 -7.02 24.30 -20.07
N ALA A 83 -6.73 23.87 -18.83
CA ALA A 83 -5.60 24.41 -18.09
C ALA A 83 -4.28 24.00 -18.71
N THR A 84 -3.43 24.98 -19.01
CA THR A 84 -2.04 24.80 -19.45
C THR A 84 -1.04 24.89 -18.31
N THR A 85 -1.45 25.48 -17.18
CA THR A 85 -0.65 25.58 -15.95
C THR A 85 -1.03 24.46 -15.02
N PRO A 86 -0.06 23.73 -14.45
CA PRO A 86 -0.36 22.64 -13.52
C PRO A 86 -0.91 23.20 -12.20
N GLU A 87 -1.97 22.58 -11.70
CA GLU A 87 -2.45 22.78 -10.33
C GLU A 87 -1.58 21.99 -9.36
N GLU A 88 -0.93 22.68 -8.43
CA GLU A 88 0.01 22.04 -7.51
C GLU A 88 -0.73 21.43 -6.31
N TRP A 89 -0.48 20.14 -6.10
CA TRP A 89 -0.90 19.38 -4.93
C TRP A 89 0.29 19.02 -4.06
N TRP A 90 0.13 19.20 -2.77
CA TRP A 90 1.08 18.71 -1.77
C TRP A 90 0.40 17.63 -0.94
N VAL A 91 0.85 16.40 -1.15
CA VAL A 91 0.26 15.21 -0.51
C VAL A 91 1.25 14.67 0.51
N LEU A 92 0.86 14.71 1.79
CA LEU A 92 1.61 14.03 2.85
C LEU A 92 1.26 12.55 2.86
N ILE A 93 2.27 11.69 2.72
CA ILE A 93 2.13 10.25 2.90
C ILE A 93 2.52 9.93 4.33
N THR A 94 1.54 9.57 5.13
CA THR A 94 1.70 9.24 6.54
C THR A 94 1.38 7.78 6.81
N GLY A 95 1.50 7.36 8.05
CA GLY A 95 1.11 6.03 8.52
C GLY A 95 1.05 5.97 10.04
N GLY A 96 0.34 5.00 10.54
CA GLY A 96 0.19 4.78 11.97
C GLY A 96 1.27 3.86 12.54
N ASN A 97 0.84 2.95 13.41
CA ASN A 97 1.75 2.03 14.10
C ASN A 97 2.34 0.94 13.19
N LYS A 98 1.60 0.53 12.15
CA LYS A 98 2.03 -0.58 11.28
C LYS A 98 3.10 -0.15 10.28
N THR A 99 2.92 0.99 9.64
CA THR A 99 3.77 1.44 8.54
C THR A 99 4.80 2.49 8.96
N CYS A 100 4.57 3.22 10.04
CA CYS A 100 5.44 4.28 10.53
C CYS A 100 5.88 4.10 11.99
N PHE A 101 5.53 3.00 12.65
CA PHE A 101 5.86 2.71 14.05
C PHE A 101 5.44 3.82 15.02
N GLY A 102 4.35 4.55 14.73
CA GLY A 102 3.83 5.67 15.52
C GLY A 102 4.64 6.97 15.42
N HIS A 103 5.73 7.00 14.64
CA HIS A 103 6.59 8.19 14.54
C HIS A 103 6.04 9.27 13.58
N CYS A 104 5.09 8.93 12.72
CA CYS A 104 4.53 9.88 11.73
C CYS A 104 3.59 10.92 12.34
N ASN A 105 3.07 10.72 13.55
CA ASN A 105 2.12 11.64 14.18
C ASN A 105 2.66 13.09 14.27
N LYS A 106 3.96 13.26 14.54
CA LYS A 106 4.59 14.57 14.61
C LYS A 106 4.56 15.30 13.27
N ILE A 107 4.89 14.60 12.18
CA ILE A 107 4.87 15.18 10.83
C ILE A 107 3.44 15.53 10.43
N GLU A 108 2.48 14.69 10.77
CA GLU A 108 1.06 14.92 10.50
C GLU A 108 0.56 16.16 11.23
N THR A 109 0.92 16.33 12.51
CA THR A 109 0.62 17.54 13.28
C THR A 109 1.26 18.76 12.63
N ALA A 110 2.54 18.71 12.26
CA ALA A 110 3.25 19.79 11.59
C ALA A 110 2.60 20.17 10.24
N PHE A 111 2.14 19.18 9.48
CA PHE A 111 1.43 19.38 8.22
C PHE A 111 0.06 20.04 8.43
N ASN A 112 -0.70 19.61 9.44
CA ASN A 112 -1.97 20.21 9.81
C ASN A 112 -1.80 21.67 10.26
N GLU A 113 -0.77 21.98 11.04
CA GLU A 113 -0.44 23.35 11.45
C GLU A 113 -0.06 24.23 10.25
N SER A 114 0.72 23.68 9.29
CA SER A 114 1.11 24.41 8.08
C SER A 114 -0.09 24.83 7.23
N ALA A 115 -1.21 24.09 7.27
CA ALA A 115 -2.43 24.41 6.53
C ALA A 115 -3.00 25.80 6.89
N SER A 116 -2.85 26.25 8.13
CA SER A 116 -3.27 27.58 8.57
C SER A 116 -2.43 28.68 7.94
N THR A 117 -1.15 28.44 7.72
CA THR A 117 -0.22 29.36 7.07
C THR A 117 -0.41 29.35 5.55
N PHE A 118 -0.61 28.18 4.94
CA PHE A 118 -0.93 28.08 3.51
C PHE A 118 -2.23 28.79 3.14
N ALA A 119 -3.22 28.84 4.05
CA ALA A 119 -4.46 29.59 3.81
C ALA A 119 -4.25 31.11 3.62
N LYS A 120 -3.15 31.64 4.15
CA LYS A 120 -2.81 33.07 4.05
C LYS A 120 -1.92 33.41 2.85
N LEU A 121 -1.33 32.41 2.23
CA LEU A 121 -0.40 32.58 1.13
C LEU A 121 -1.13 32.52 -0.21
N PRO A 122 -0.90 33.50 -1.11
CA PRO A 122 -1.41 33.41 -2.48
C PRO A 122 -0.71 32.25 -3.20
N GLU A 123 -1.42 31.63 -4.13
CA GLU A 123 -0.91 30.51 -4.95
C GLU A 123 -0.43 29.28 -4.15
N SER A 124 -0.90 29.14 -2.90
CA SER A 124 -0.54 27.98 -2.09
C SER A 124 -1.11 26.67 -2.68
N PRO A 125 -0.36 25.55 -2.58
CA PRO A 125 -0.76 24.28 -3.19
C PRO A 125 -2.01 23.69 -2.52
N HIS A 126 -2.75 22.87 -3.21
CA HIS A 126 -3.80 22.05 -2.60
C HIS A 126 -3.16 21.03 -1.65
N LEU A 127 -3.81 20.77 -0.51
CA LEU A 127 -3.26 19.89 0.52
C LEU A 127 -4.00 18.56 0.54
N GLY A 128 -3.25 17.47 0.49
CA GLY A 128 -3.75 16.11 0.58
C GLY A 128 -3.06 15.32 1.69
N LEU A 129 -3.78 14.36 2.25
CA LEU A 129 -3.26 13.42 3.25
C LEU A 129 -3.58 11.99 2.79
N LEU A 130 -2.56 11.13 2.76
CA LEU A 130 -2.70 9.71 2.51
C LEU A 130 -2.14 8.91 3.68
N ASN A 131 -3.00 8.22 4.42
CA ASN A 131 -2.59 7.35 5.52
C ASN A 131 -2.45 5.90 5.02
N CYS A 132 -1.26 5.37 5.03
CA CYS A 132 -0.96 4.02 4.54
C CYS A 132 -1.42 2.89 5.46
N ASP A 133 -1.70 3.16 6.75
CA ASP A 133 -2.32 2.17 7.63
C ASP A 133 -3.79 1.94 7.26
N ASP A 134 -4.49 3.01 6.88
CA ASP A 134 -5.90 2.98 6.49
C ASP A 134 -6.10 2.61 5.01
N GLN A 135 -5.15 3.02 4.15
CA GLN A 135 -5.20 2.84 2.70
C GLN A 135 -4.01 2.02 2.15
N PRO A 136 -3.75 0.81 2.68
CA PRO A 136 -2.57 0.03 2.29
C PRO A 136 -2.55 -0.35 0.82
N ILE A 137 -3.72 -0.55 0.22
CA ILE A 137 -3.88 -0.91 -1.18
C ILE A 137 -3.41 0.23 -2.09
N LEU A 138 -3.83 1.46 -1.80
CA LEU A 138 -3.42 2.63 -2.57
C LEU A 138 -1.93 2.88 -2.43
N CYS A 139 -1.40 2.88 -1.19
CA CYS A 139 0.03 3.08 -0.94
C CYS A 139 0.90 2.03 -1.65
N ASN A 140 0.49 0.76 -1.62
CA ASN A 140 1.19 -0.31 -2.34
C ASN A 140 1.11 -0.13 -3.85
N GLY A 141 -0.06 0.25 -4.37
CA GLY A 141 -0.29 0.42 -5.80
C GLY A 141 0.51 1.54 -6.44
N ILE A 142 0.74 2.64 -5.70
CA ILE A 142 1.55 3.78 -6.15
C ILE A 142 3.00 3.73 -5.63
N SER A 143 3.35 2.67 -4.89
CA SER A 143 4.66 2.53 -4.23
C SER A 143 5.02 3.73 -3.34
N ALA A 144 4.05 4.21 -2.57
CA ALA A 144 4.23 5.33 -1.66
C ALA A 144 4.98 4.89 -0.39
N GLY A 145 6.04 5.62 -0.06
CA GLY A 145 6.74 5.47 1.23
C GLY A 145 6.19 6.43 2.26
N THR A 146 5.98 5.96 3.49
CA THR A 146 5.57 6.79 4.62
C THR A 146 6.63 7.83 4.99
N ALA A 147 6.24 8.86 5.73
CA ALA A 147 7.08 10.00 6.09
C ALA A 147 7.66 10.73 4.85
N SER A 148 6.85 10.90 3.83
CA SER A 148 7.24 11.63 2.62
C SER A 148 6.16 12.61 2.19
N ILE A 149 6.60 13.69 1.58
CA ILE A 149 5.72 14.67 0.93
C ILE A 149 5.88 14.56 -0.58
N TRP A 150 4.76 14.59 -1.28
CA TRP A 150 4.71 14.52 -2.74
C TRP A 150 4.18 15.83 -3.28
N SER A 151 4.93 16.46 -4.17
CA SER A 151 4.46 17.60 -4.98
C SER A 151 4.03 17.06 -6.33
N ILE A 152 2.75 17.18 -6.62
CA ILE A 152 2.12 16.66 -7.84
C ILE A 152 1.63 17.86 -8.65
N GLY A 153 2.12 18.02 -9.87
CA GLY A 153 1.64 19.02 -10.82
C GLY A 153 0.49 18.45 -11.64
N MET A 154 -0.76 18.64 -11.18
CA MET A 154 -1.92 18.08 -11.86
C MET A 154 -2.28 18.88 -13.12
N LEU A 155 -2.40 18.17 -14.23
CA LEU A 155 -2.81 18.65 -15.54
C LEU A 155 -4.08 17.94 -16.02
N PRO A 156 -4.77 18.45 -17.04
CA PRO A 156 -5.93 17.78 -17.62
C PRO A 156 -5.62 16.34 -18.06
N ALA A 157 -6.63 15.49 -18.06
CA ALA A 157 -6.51 14.09 -18.41
C ALA A 157 -5.86 13.90 -19.80
N GLY A 158 -4.81 13.08 -19.85
CA GLY A 158 -4.04 12.82 -21.08
C GLY A 158 -2.69 13.56 -21.16
N SER A 159 -2.44 14.53 -20.28
CA SER A 159 -1.15 15.20 -20.15
C SER A 159 -0.20 14.40 -19.24
N GLU A 160 1.11 14.61 -19.42
CA GLU A 160 2.10 14.04 -18.52
C GLU A 160 2.09 14.80 -17.19
N ILE A 161 2.07 14.06 -16.10
CA ILE A 161 1.98 14.59 -14.74
C ILE A 161 3.29 14.30 -14.03
N ASP A 162 3.97 15.35 -13.58
CA ASP A 162 5.19 15.21 -12.82
C ASP A 162 4.89 15.06 -11.32
N ILE A 163 5.55 14.07 -10.71
CA ILE A 163 5.46 13.82 -9.27
C ILE A 163 6.85 13.87 -8.67
N TYR A 164 7.07 14.87 -7.83
CA TYR A 164 8.28 15.02 -7.05
C TYR A 164 8.03 14.55 -5.63
N ARG A 165 8.93 13.75 -5.10
CA ARG A 165 8.84 13.24 -3.72
C ARG A 165 10.05 13.64 -2.90
N LYS A 166 9.82 14.02 -1.64
CA LYS A 166 10.85 14.28 -0.65
C LYS A 166 10.55 13.54 0.64
N ARG A 167 11.54 12.84 1.17
CA ARG A 167 11.41 12.20 2.48
C ARG A 167 11.57 13.23 3.58
N LEU A 168 10.68 13.17 4.57
CA LEU A 168 10.74 14.03 5.75
C LEU A 168 11.38 13.31 6.92
N ASN A 169 12.03 14.08 7.79
CA ASN A 169 12.56 13.52 9.03
C ASN A 169 11.44 13.49 10.09
N VAL A 170 11.09 12.28 10.55
CA VAL A 170 9.97 12.06 11.48
C VAL A 170 10.17 12.73 12.86
N THR A 171 11.41 13.07 13.22
CA THR A 171 11.72 13.63 14.55
C THR A 171 11.95 15.13 14.56
N THR A 172 12.42 15.71 13.46
CA THR A 172 12.85 17.12 13.41
C THR A 172 11.93 18.02 12.59
N THR A 173 11.16 17.48 11.64
CA THR A 173 10.32 18.28 10.75
C THR A 173 9.26 19.06 11.53
N THR A 174 9.21 20.37 11.29
CA THR A 174 8.25 21.32 11.86
C THR A 174 7.33 21.87 10.77
N SER A 175 6.30 22.63 11.16
CA SER A 175 5.42 23.32 10.21
C SER A 175 6.16 24.36 9.37
N ASP A 176 7.14 25.04 9.96
CA ASP A 176 7.94 26.05 9.26
C ASP A 176 8.83 25.42 8.19
N ASP A 177 9.43 24.25 8.49
CA ASP A 177 10.22 23.50 7.50
C ASP A 177 9.38 23.12 6.27
N ILE A 178 8.12 22.73 6.45
CA ILE A 178 7.20 22.40 5.36
C ILE A 178 6.90 23.63 4.49
N ILE A 179 6.69 24.78 5.14
CA ILE A 179 6.42 26.03 4.45
C ILE A 179 7.67 26.50 3.69
N ASP A 180 8.84 26.38 4.29
CA ASP A 180 10.10 26.78 3.66
C ASP A 180 10.47 25.87 2.50
N LEU A 181 10.14 24.56 2.58
CA LEU A 181 10.25 23.63 1.45
C LEU A 181 9.38 24.09 0.25
N TRP A 182 8.20 24.64 0.51
CA TRP A 182 7.34 25.14 -0.55
C TRP A 182 7.82 26.47 -1.12
N LYS A 183 8.28 27.40 -0.26
CA LYS A 183 8.84 28.69 -0.69
C LYS A 183 10.10 28.50 -1.53
N ASN A 184 10.90 27.51 -1.16
CA ASN A 184 12.11 27.11 -1.88
C ASN A 184 11.70 26.29 -3.12
N LYS A 185 11.28 26.98 -4.18
CA LYS A 185 10.81 26.34 -5.45
C LYS A 185 11.87 25.48 -6.15
N SER A 186 13.12 25.45 -5.64
CA SER A 186 14.16 24.54 -6.13
C SER A 186 13.84 23.11 -5.72
N LYS A 187 13.60 22.27 -6.73
CA LYS A 187 13.34 20.82 -6.52
C LYS A 187 14.63 19.99 -6.67
N GLU A 188 15.81 20.59 -6.45
CA GLU A 188 17.09 19.90 -6.61
C GLU A 188 17.25 18.68 -5.70
N ASP A 189 16.75 18.77 -4.47
CA ASP A 189 16.76 17.67 -3.50
C ASP A 189 15.54 16.75 -3.58
N TRP A 190 14.69 16.97 -4.57
CA TRP A 190 13.48 16.14 -4.75
C TRP A 190 13.75 15.03 -5.75
N ILE A 191 13.13 13.89 -5.53
CA ILE A 191 13.25 12.73 -6.43
C ILE A 191 12.04 12.73 -7.37
N LEU A 192 12.28 12.91 -8.67
CA LEU A 192 11.25 12.72 -9.69
C LEU A 192 10.84 11.24 -9.74
N THR A 193 9.54 10.99 -9.75
CA THR A 193 9.00 9.63 -9.80
C THR A 193 8.77 9.21 -11.24
N GLU A 194 9.69 8.42 -11.82
CA GLU A 194 9.62 7.89 -13.20
C GLU A 194 9.60 6.35 -13.22
N ASN A 195 8.89 5.74 -12.28
CA ASN A 195 8.86 4.29 -12.19
C ASN A 195 7.57 3.70 -12.77
N ILE A 196 7.54 2.38 -12.93
CA ILE A 196 6.38 1.64 -13.46
C ILE A 196 5.12 1.76 -12.58
N PHE A 197 5.26 2.19 -11.33
CA PHE A 197 4.18 2.43 -10.38
C PHE A 197 3.72 3.90 -10.36
N HIS A 198 4.20 4.73 -11.29
CA HIS A 198 3.72 6.10 -11.40
C HIS A 198 2.21 6.10 -11.64
N PRO A 199 1.41 6.79 -10.80
CA PRO A 199 -0.05 6.63 -10.78
C PRO A 199 -0.76 7.11 -12.05
N PHE A 200 -0.12 7.97 -12.86
CA PHE A 200 -0.71 8.56 -14.07
C PHE A 200 0.04 8.18 -15.34
N ASN A 201 1.37 8.39 -15.40
CA ASN A 201 2.15 8.30 -16.63
C ASN A 201 2.56 6.88 -17.00
N SER A 202 2.65 5.97 -16.01
CA SER A 202 3.10 4.61 -16.24
C SER A 202 2.06 3.75 -16.97
N PHE A 203 2.49 2.59 -17.45
CA PHE A 203 1.59 1.57 -18.01
C PHE A 203 0.51 1.15 -16.99
N VAL A 204 0.89 1.01 -15.72
CA VAL A 204 -0.02 0.66 -14.62
C VAL A 204 -1.04 1.77 -14.39
N GLY A 205 -0.60 3.03 -14.38
CA GLY A 205 -1.47 4.19 -14.18
C GLY A 205 -2.46 4.40 -15.32
N LYS A 206 -1.97 4.39 -16.57
CA LYS A 206 -2.78 4.59 -17.78
C LYS A 206 -3.86 3.52 -17.98
N ASN A 207 -3.57 2.26 -17.61
CA ASN A 207 -4.52 1.15 -17.72
C ASN A 207 -5.37 0.94 -16.45
N ASN A 208 -5.36 1.86 -15.50
CA ASN A 208 -6.09 1.74 -14.23
C ASN A 208 -5.72 0.49 -13.41
N LEU A 209 -4.52 -0.06 -13.61
CA LEU A 209 -4.03 -1.25 -12.91
C LEU A 209 -3.44 -0.93 -11.53
N THR A 210 -3.37 0.34 -11.11
CA THR A 210 -2.83 0.77 -9.84
C THR A 210 -3.49 0.06 -8.66
N ILE A 211 -4.82 -0.02 -8.65
CA ILE A 211 -5.58 -0.67 -7.58
C ILE A 211 -5.45 -2.20 -7.62
N PRO A 212 -5.63 -2.90 -8.77
CA PRO A 212 -5.34 -4.34 -8.87
C PRO A 212 -3.94 -4.73 -8.42
N VAL A 213 -2.92 -3.95 -8.79
CA VAL A 213 -1.53 -4.17 -8.36
C VAL A 213 -1.38 -3.94 -6.86
N GLY A 214 -2.04 -2.93 -6.30
CA GLY A 214 -2.10 -2.69 -4.87
C GLY A 214 -2.68 -3.87 -4.09
N TYR A 215 -3.76 -4.47 -4.57
CA TYR A 215 -4.34 -5.69 -4.00
C TYR A 215 -3.39 -6.87 -4.09
N LEU A 216 -2.68 -7.03 -5.21
CA LEU A 216 -1.70 -8.09 -5.38
C LEU A 216 -0.59 -8.01 -4.32
N PHE A 217 0.00 -6.83 -4.13
CA PHE A 217 1.02 -6.63 -3.10
C PHE A 217 0.48 -6.79 -1.68
N TRP A 218 -0.74 -6.31 -1.44
CA TRP A 218 -1.40 -6.51 -0.16
C TRP A 218 -1.61 -8.00 0.15
N ALA A 219 -2.06 -8.80 -0.85
CA ALA A 219 -2.21 -10.23 -0.71
C ALA A 219 -0.87 -10.95 -0.44
N PHE A 220 0.22 -10.51 -1.09
CA PHE A 220 1.55 -11.04 -0.79
C PHE A 220 1.99 -10.76 0.64
N ASN A 221 1.64 -9.60 1.20
CA ASN A 221 1.95 -9.28 2.60
C ASN A 221 1.16 -10.13 3.62
N LEU A 222 0.04 -10.73 3.22
CA LEU A 222 -0.71 -11.65 4.07
C LEU A 222 -0.06 -13.05 4.14
N ILE A 223 0.82 -13.39 3.19
CA ILE A 223 1.47 -14.69 3.15
C ILE A 223 2.51 -14.77 4.26
N PRO A 224 2.39 -15.72 5.23
CA PRO A 224 3.38 -15.87 6.27
C PRO A 224 4.73 -16.29 5.66
N ASN A 225 5.82 -15.77 6.20
CA ASN A 225 7.18 -16.01 5.69
C ASN A 225 7.54 -17.50 5.55
N TRP A 226 7.03 -18.35 6.44
CA TRP A 226 7.28 -19.78 6.36
C TRP A 226 6.65 -20.41 5.11
N LEU A 227 5.46 -19.95 4.69
CA LEU A 227 4.81 -20.43 3.48
C LEU A 227 5.57 -20.02 2.21
N PHE A 228 6.10 -18.80 2.22
CA PHE A 228 6.95 -18.29 1.15
C PHE A 228 8.22 -19.14 0.99
N MET A 229 8.86 -19.52 2.11
CA MET A 229 10.02 -20.42 2.11
C MET A 229 9.67 -21.79 1.49
N LEU A 230 8.50 -22.34 1.82
CA LEU A 230 8.04 -23.62 1.24
C LEU A 230 7.81 -23.49 -0.27
N LEU A 231 7.16 -22.42 -0.72
CA LEU A 231 6.91 -22.17 -2.15
C LEU A 231 8.22 -22.05 -2.94
N VAL A 232 9.18 -21.30 -2.43
CA VAL A 232 10.51 -21.15 -3.06
C VAL A 232 11.25 -22.49 -3.07
N SER A 233 11.24 -23.24 -1.97
CA SER A 233 11.88 -24.56 -1.88
C SER A 233 11.28 -25.56 -2.85
N PHE A 234 9.94 -25.59 -2.94
CA PHE A 234 9.24 -26.47 -3.88
C PHE A 234 9.51 -26.07 -5.34
N GLY A 235 9.47 -24.78 -5.65
CA GLY A 235 9.78 -24.26 -6.98
C GLY A 235 11.21 -24.60 -7.40
N SER A 236 12.19 -24.39 -6.52
CA SER A 236 13.59 -24.73 -6.74
C SER A 236 13.77 -26.23 -7.01
N ARG A 237 13.14 -27.06 -6.19
CA ARG A 237 13.22 -28.51 -6.32
C ARG A 237 12.61 -29.02 -7.64
N THR A 238 11.48 -28.45 -8.02
CA THR A 238 10.81 -28.79 -9.30
C THR A 238 11.67 -28.37 -10.49
N MET A 239 12.29 -27.21 -10.44
CA MET A 239 13.16 -26.70 -11.50
C MET A 239 14.43 -27.55 -11.63
N MET A 240 15.01 -27.94 -10.50
CA MET A 240 16.19 -28.81 -10.47
C MET A 240 15.91 -30.23 -11.00
N ASN A 241 14.77 -30.82 -10.62
CA ASN A 241 14.34 -32.10 -11.12
C ASN A 241 14.13 -32.10 -12.66
N ARG A 242 13.50 -31.06 -13.20
CA ARG A 242 13.31 -30.88 -14.64
C ARG A 242 14.66 -30.83 -15.39
N ARG A 243 15.63 -30.07 -14.85
CA ARG A 243 16.97 -30.00 -15.45
C ARG A 243 17.69 -31.32 -15.39
N MET A 244 17.58 -32.05 -14.28
CA MET A 244 18.23 -33.36 -14.11
C MET A 244 17.64 -34.42 -15.05
N ASN A 245 16.32 -34.47 -15.20
CA ASN A 245 15.65 -35.41 -16.14
C ASN A 245 16.05 -35.10 -17.58
N ASN A 246 16.05 -33.86 -18.01
CA ASN A 246 16.49 -33.50 -19.36
C ASN A 246 17.96 -33.89 -19.63
N THR A 247 18.82 -33.83 -18.62
CA THR A 247 20.23 -34.24 -18.75
C THR A 247 20.37 -35.76 -18.82
N ILE A 248 19.55 -36.49 -18.06
CA ILE A 248 19.53 -37.95 -18.11
C ILE A 248 19.02 -38.45 -19.47
N ASP A 249 17.91 -37.89 -19.95
CA ASP A 249 17.33 -38.20 -21.24
C ASP A 249 18.30 -37.94 -22.40
N SER A 250 19.01 -36.80 -22.35
CA SER A 250 20.01 -36.46 -23.35
C SER A 250 21.21 -37.43 -23.35
N ARG A 251 21.64 -37.90 -22.17
CA ARG A 251 22.72 -38.88 -22.04
C ARG A 251 22.29 -40.27 -22.54
N GLN A 252 21.06 -40.69 -22.22
CA GLN A 252 20.51 -41.96 -22.69
C GLN A 252 20.37 -41.98 -24.22
N ASN A 253 19.86 -40.88 -24.79
CA ASN A 253 19.74 -40.77 -26.24
C ASN A 253 21.12 -40.75 -26.94
N ALA A 254 22.13 -40.10 -26.35
CA ALA A 254 23.49 -40.13 -26.87
C ALA A 254 24.15 -41.51 -26.77
N ALA A 255 23.91 -42.24 -25.68
CA ALA A 255 24.40 -43.62 -25.51
C ALA A 255 23.74 -44.58 -26.49
N ALA A 256 22.42 -44.47 -26.73
CA ALA A 256 21.69 -45.28 -27.70
C ALA A 256 22.16 -45.02 -29.15
N ALA A 257 22.43 -43.75 -29.49
CA ALA A 257 22.98 -43.41 -30.82
C ALA A 257 24.43 -43.88 -31.04
N GLY A 258 25.22 -44.00 -29.96
CA GLY A 258 26.59 -44.55 -30.00
C GLY A 258 26.62 -46.07 -30.12
N ALA A 259 25.62 -46.75 -29.60
CA ALA A 259 25.53 -48.24 -29.70
C ALA A 259 24.97 -48.76 -31.05
N ALA A 260 24.41 -47.85 -31.86
CA ALA A 260 23.85 -48.16 -33.18
C ALA A 260 24.83 -47.93 -34.35
N ARG A 261 26.06 -47.54 -34.05
CA ARG A 261 27.19 -47.40 -34.98
C ARG A 261 28.19 -48.55 -34.80
#